data_64a967b8b04387fff3fe6e442cc88e18
#
_entry.id   64a967b8b04387fff3fe6e442cc88e18
#
_cell.length_a   1.000
_cell.length_b   1.000
_cell.length_c   1.000
_cell.angle_alpha   90.00
_cell.angle_beta   90.00
_cell.angle_gamma   90.00
#
_symmetry.space_group_name_H-M   'P 1'
#
loop_
_entity.id
_entity.type
_entity.pdbx_description
1 polymer ?
#
loop_
_entity_poly.entity_id
_entity_poly.type
_entity_poly.pdbx_seq_one_letter_code
_entity_poly.pdbx_strand_id
1 'polypeptide(L)'
;MRARYVAYTRGDAAVLLGTWHPASRPPKVDFDADTTWLGLKVSEVKHYGEDQATVQFTARWRVGGGKAERMTETSRFVRVHGLWWYLDGKIEGAEG
;
A
#
# COMPACT_ATOMS: atom_id res chain seq x y z
N MET A 1 -0.08 5.86 4.82
CA MET A 1 -0.77 4.68 4.26
C MET A 1 -2.15 4.99 3.69
N ARG A 2 -2.96 5.77 4.37
CA ARG A 2 -4.31 6.10 3.88
C ARG A 2 -4.29 6.83 2.53
N ALA A 3 -3.36 7.76 2.35
CA ALA A 3 -3.23 8.48 1.08
C ALA A 3 -2.95 7.52 -0.10
N ARG A 4 -2.13 6.49 0.14
CA ARG A 4 -1.84 5.49 -0.89
C ARG A 4 -3.08 4.64 -1.19
N TYR A 5 -3.85 4.27 -0.16
CA TYR A 5 -5.10 3.53 -0.36
C TYR A 5 -6.08 4.35 -1.20
N VAL A 6 -6.26 5.62 -0.88
CA VAL A 6 -7.12 6.51 -1.66
C VAL A 6 -6.63 6.62 -3.11
N ALA A 7 -5.30 6.70 -3.31
CA ALA A 7 -4.74 6.73 -4.65
C ALA A 7 -5.06 5.45 -5.45
N TYR A 8 -4.99 4.28 -4.79
CA TYR A 8 -5.41 3.03 -5.43
C TYR A 8 -6.88 3.05 -5.81
N THR A 9 -7.75 3.54 -4.93
CA THR A 9 -9.19 3.58 -5.21
C THR A 9 -9.54 4.52 -6.36
N ARG A 10 -8.72 5.54 -6.59
CA ARG A 10 -8.93 6.54 -7.64
C ARG A 10 -8.14 6.27 -8.91
N GLY A 11 -7.27 5.26 -8.90
CA GLY A 11 -6.39 5.01 -10.03
C GLY A 11 -5.37 6.13 -10.23
N ASP A 12 -4.88 6.72 -9.15
CA ASP A 12 -3.94 7.85 -9.20
C ASP A 12 -2.50 7.35 -9.18
N ALA A 13 -1.99 7.00 -10.35
CA ALA A 13 -0.62 6.52 -10.50
C ALA A 13 0.41 7.57 -10.09
N ALA A 14 0.14 8.84 -10.32
CA ALA A 14 1.09 9.91 -10.01
C ALA A 14 1.38 9.97 -8.50
N VAL A 15 0.34 9.88 -7.66
CA VAL A 15 0.51 9.85 -6.21
C VAL A 15 1.27 8.60 -5.77
N LEU A 16 0.91 7.43 -6.31
CA LEU A 16 1.58 6.18 -5.94
C LEU A 16 3.06 6.21 -6.30
N LEU A 17 3.39 6.60 -7.52
CA LEU A 17 4.78 6.66 -7.97
C LEU A 17 5.55 7.79 -7.27
N GLY A 18 4.91 8.93 -7.07
CA GLY A 18 5.53 10.09 -6.42
C GLY A 18 5.82 9.89 -4.94
N THR A 19 5.15 8.95 -4.28
CA THR A 19 5.39 8.62 -2.86
C THR A 19 6.15 7.30 -2.67
N TRP A 20 6.56 6.68 -3.75
CA TRP A 20 7.34 5.44 -3.75
C TRP A 20 8.82 5.76 -3.80
N HIS A 21 9.60 5.20 -2.88
CA HIS A 21 11.04 5.47 -2.83
C HIS A 21 11.71 5.10 -4.17
N PRO A 22 12.59 5.97 -4.71
CA PRO A 22 13.20 5.71 -6.02
C PRO A 22 13.94 4.38 -6.15
N ALA A 23 14.52 3.88 -5.03
CA ALA A 23 15.27 2.63 -5.03
C ALA A 23 14.40 1.41 -5.36
N SER A 24 13.10 1.47 -5.11
CA SER A 24 12.17 0.37 -5.33
C SER A 24 11.00 0.73 -6.24
N ARG A 25 10.96 1.97 -6.74
CA ARG A 25 9.86 2.46 -7.56
C ARG A 25 9.79 1.70 -8.89
N PRO A 26 8.63 1.11 -9.23
CA PRO A 26 8.45 0.51 -10.55
C PRO A 26 8.30 1.58 -11.62
N PRO A 27 8.49 1.23 -12.91
CA PRO A 27 8.33 2.21 -13.99
C PRO A 27 6.89 2.69 -14.18
N LYS A 28 5.92 1.84 -13.82
CA LYS A 28 4.50 2.20 -13.91
C LYS A 28 3.67 1.40 -12.93
N VAL A 29 2.46 1.88 -12.65
CA VAL A 29 1.47 1.19 -11.85
C VAL A 29 0.23 0.99 -12.72
N ASP A 30 -0.24 -0.27 -12.80
CA ASP A 30 -1.44 -0.62 -13.54
C ASP A 30 -2.61 -0.81 -12.57
N PHE A 31 -3.81 -0.47 -13.03
CA PHE A 31 -5.04 -0.62 -12.26
C PHE A 31 -6.01 -1.51 -13.02
N ASP A 32 -6.69 -2.39 -12.27
CA ASP A 32 -7.76 -3.22 -12.80
C ASP A 32 -9.08 -2.46 -12.67
N ALA A 33 -9.70 -2.13 -13.78
CA ALA A 33 -10.97 -1.39 -13.81
C ALA A 33 -12.12 -2.13 -13.14
N ASP A 34 -12.03 -3.47 -13.06
CA ASP A 34 -13.05 -4.29 -12.44
C ASP A 34 -12.91 -4.42 -10.93
N THR A 35 -11.84 -3.88 -10.35
CA THR A 35 -11.62 -3.93 -8.91
C THR A 35 -12.44 -2.87 -8.19
N THR A 36 -13.23 -3.32 -7.22
CA THR A 36 -13.96 -2.44 -6.30
C THR A 36 -13.33 -2.56 -4.93
N TRP A 37 -12.81 -1.46 -4.41
CA TRP A 37 -12.20 -1.42 -3.07
C TRP A 37 -13.29 -1.33 -2.02
N LEU A 38 -13.24 -2.22 -1.02
CA LEU A 38 -14.30 -2.37 -0.02
C LEU A 38 -13.90 -1.80 1.35
N GLY A 39 -12.63 -1.61 1.61
CA GLY A 39 -12.19 -1.02 2.86
C GLY A 39 -10.73 -1.26 3.18
N LEU A 40 -10.25 -0.45 4.12
CA LEU A 40 -8.88 -0.52 4.64
C LEU A 40 -8.96 -0.48 6.17
N LYS A 41 -8.23 -1.39 6.82
CA LYS A 41 -8.06 -1.37 8.25
C LYS A 41 -6.57 -1.38 8.57
N VAL A 42 -6.09 -0.32 9.21
CA VAL A 42 -4.72 -0.26 9.73
C VAL A 42 -4.73 -0.91 11.11
N SER A 43 -3.98 -2.00 11.25
CA SER A 43 -3.96 -2.77 12.50
C SER A 43 -2.78 -2.45 13.40
N GLU A 44 -1.64 -2.02 12.83
CA GLU A 44 -0.46 -1.73 13.63
C GLU A 44 0.47 -0.75 12.91
N VAL A 45 1.03 0.17 13.67
CA VAL A 45 2.08 1.08 13.19
C VAL A 45 3.24 0.96 14.16
N LYS A 46 4.44 0.66 13.66
CA LYS A 46 5.66 0.60 14.46
C LYS A 46 6.70 1.55 13.90
N HIS A 47 7.38 2.26 14.80
CA HIS A 47 8.48 3.13 14.44
C HIS A 47 9.81 2.51 14.87
N TYR A 48 10.80 2.57 13.99
CA TYR A 48 12.14 2.08 14.24
C TYR A 48 13.10 3.27 14.13
N GLY A 49 13.27 3.99 15.24
CA GLY A 49 13.95 5.27 15.22
C GLY A 49 13.08 6.35 14.59
N GLU A 50 13.71 7.41 14.09
CA GLU A 50 13.01 8.57 13.55
C GLU A 50 12.68 8.45 12.06
N ASP A 51 13.39 7.59 11.34
CA ASP A 51 13.39 7.57 9.88
C ASP A 51 12.83 6.28 9.27
N GLN A 52 12.34 5.37 10.09
CA GLN A 52 11.80 4.10 9.61
C GLN A 52 10.50 3.77 10.34
N ALA A 53 9.55 3.24 9.59
CA ALA A 53 8.29 2.77 10.16
C ALA A 53 7.73 1.62 9.34
N THR A 54 6.94 0.76 10.01
CA THR A 54 6.15 -0.24 9.32
C THR A 54 4.68 -0.01 9.63
N VAL A 55 3.83 -0.31 8.65
CA VAL A 55 2.38 -0.22 8.81
C VAL A 55 1.79 -1.55 8.39
N GLN A 56 1.12 -2.22 9.31
CA GLN A 56 0.35 -3.42 8.98
C GLN A 56 -1.10 -3.03 8.75
N PHE A 57 -1.63 -3.47 7.62
CA PHE A 57 -3.01 -3.16 7.26
C PHE A 57 -3.65 -4.34 6.53
N THR A 58 -4.98 -4.35 6.53
CA THR A 58 -5.77 -5.29 5.74
C THR A 58 -6.61 -4.48 4.76
N ALA A 59 -6.45 -4.78 3.49
CA ALA A 59 -7.27 -4.21 2.43
C ALA A 59 -8.27 -5.27 1.95
N ARG A 60 -9.47 -4.83 1.61
CA ARG A 60 -10.53 -5.70 1.08
C ARG A 60 -10.98 -5.17 -0.27
N TRP A 61 -11.22 -6.07 -1.19
CA TRP A 61 -11.68 -5.69 -2.53
C TRP A 61 -12.51 -6.81 -3.16
N ARG A 62 -13.11 -6.48 -4.28
CA ARG A 62 -13.86 -7.43 -5.10
C ARG A 62 -13.49 -7.20 -6.55
N VAL A 63 -13.30 -8.26 -7.31
CA VAL A 63 -13.07 -8.19 -8.75
C VAL A 63 -14.34 -8.59 -9.47
N GLY A 64 -14.91 -7.69 -10.27
CA GLY A 64 -16.16 -7.91 -10.96
C GLY A 64 -17.29 -8.24 -9.99
N GLY A 65 -18.07 -9.27 -10.29
CA GLY A 65 -19.14 -9.77 -9.43
C GLY A 65 -18.71 -10.90 -8.49
N GLY A 66 -17.39 -11.12 -8.34
CA GLY A 66 -16.86 -12.20 -7.52
C GLY A 66 -17.00 -11.98 -6.02
N LYS A 67 -16.43 -12.90 -5.26
CA LYS A 67 -16.41 -12.81 -3.81
C LYS A 67 -15.48 -11.70 -3.35
N ALA A 68 -15.78 -11.13 -2.18
CA ALA A 68 -14.85 -10.22 -1.52
C ALA A 68 -13.57 -10.95 -1.14
N GLU A 69 -12.44 -10.31 -1.41
CA GLU A 69 -11.13 -10.81 -1.06
C GLU A 69 -10.47 -9.86 -0.08
N ARG A 70 -9.48 -10.34 0.64
CA ARG A 70 -8.71 -9.50 1.56
C ARG A 70 -7.24 -9.88 1.51
N MET A 71 -6.40 -8.91 1.83
CA MET A 71 -4.96 -9.07 1.91
C MET A 71 -4.46 -8.30 3.12
N THR A 72 -3.60 -8.94 3.91
CA THR A 72 -2.89 -8.26 4.99
C THR A 72 -1.44 -8.09 4.58
N GLU A 73 -0.96 -6.87 4.66
CA GLU A 73 0.41 -6.53 4.28
C GLU A 73 1.07 -5.73 5.38
N THR A 74 2.37 -5.92 5.56
CA THR A 74 3.21 -5.04 6.35
C THR A 74 4.07 -4.23 5.39
N SER A 75 3.82 -2.94 5.31
CA SER A 75 4.54 -2.02 4.44
C SER A 75 5.67 -1.35 5.20
N ARG A 76 6.83 -1.19 4.54
CA ARG A 76 7.95 -0.43 5.10
C ARG A 76 7.98 0.96 4.50
N PHE A 77 8.17 1.94 5.39
CA PHE A 77 8.33 3.34 5.01
C PHE A 77 9.65 3.87 5.54
N VAL A 78 10.26 4.76 4.79
CA VAL A 78 11.47 5.47 5.19
C VAL A 78 11.24 6.96 5.07
N ARG A 79 11.86 7.73 5.98
CA ARG A 79 11.80 9.19 5.94
C ARG A 79 13.14 9.71 5.44
N VAL A 80 13.10 10.53 4.39
CA VAL A 80 14.27 11.16 3.80
C VAL A 80 13.95 12.65 3.63
N HIS A 81 14.78 13.51 4.20
CA HIS A 81 14.59 14.95 4.15
C HIS A 81 13.19 15.39 4.65
N GLY A 82 12.74 14.74 5.73
CA GLY A 82 11.45 15.07 6.35
C GLY A 82 10.23 14.50 5.66
N LEU A 83 10.38 13.77 4.57
CA LEU A 83 9.27 13.17 3.82
C LEU A 83 9.28 11.66 3.95
N TRP A 84 8.10 11.09 4.15
CA TRP A 84 7.93 9.65 4.21
C TRP A 84 7.71 9.07 2.82
N TRP A 85 8.42 7.96 2.53
CA TRP A 85 8.37 7.26 1.26
C TRP A 85 8.01 5.80 1.49
N TYR A 86 7.09 5.27 0.69
CA TYR A 86 6.84 3.83 0.66
C TYR A 86 8.05 3.13 0.04
N LEU A 87 8.58 2.12 0.73
CA LEU A 87 9.73 1.37 0.24
C LEU A 87 9.31 0.05 -0.38
N ASP A 88 8.67 -0.81 0.41
CA ASP A 88 8.18 -2.11 -0.03
C ASP A 88 7.15 -2.65 0.98
N GLY A 89 6.64 -3.84 0.70
CA GLY A 89 5.72 -4.51 1.58
C GLY A 89 5.84 -6.01 1.52
N LYS A 90 5.42 -6.66 2.60
CA LYS A 90 5.37 -8.11 2.69
C LYS A 90 3.93 -8.54 2.96
N ILE A 91 3.39 -9.41 2.11
CA ILE A 91 2.04 -9.95 2.26
C ILE A 91 2.07 -11.08 3.28
N GLU A 92 1.23 -10.98 4.31
CA GLU A 92 1.13 -11.98 5.35
C GLU A 92 0.38 -13.20 4.84
N GLY A 93 0.89 -14.38 5.20
CA GLY A 93 0.25 -15.64 4.81
C GLY A 93 0.39 -15.98 3.34
N ALA A 94 1.24 -15.27 2.59
CA ALA A 94 1.39 -15.48 1.15
C ALA A 94 2.16 -16.75 0.80
N GLU A 95 2.83 -17.35 1.77
CA GLU A 95 3.60 -18.59 1.58
C GLU A 95 2.71 -19.83 1.53
N GLY A 96 1.45 -19.63 1.74
CA GLY A 96 0.48 -20.73 1.77
C GLY A 96 0.39 -21.49 0.49
#